data_f7ed36b8f6617e46a41b6f3b275b4d6d
#
_entry.id   f7ed36b8f6617e46a41b6f3b275b4d6d
#
_cell.length_a   1.000
_cell.length_b   1.000
_cell.length_c   1.000
_cell.angle_alpha   90.00
_cell.angle_beta   90.00
_cell.angle_gamma   90.00
#
_symmetry.space_group_name_H-M   'P 1'
#
loop_
_entity.id
_entity.type
_entity.pdbx_description
1 polymer ?
#
loop_
_entity_poly.entity_id
_entity_poly.type
_entity_poly.pdbx_seq_one_letter_code
_entity_poly.pdbx_strand_id
1 'polypeptide(L)'
;ATAAEIKRLEAELAAEQGADELDVVPDFGALVDGNSTALLADLAPIAELGLPFKVIVEAGKLTPEALELLVEVSIDVGASWLKTGSGFGPAATVAQVKTLRQLARGRAGVKASGGIASLEGALELVEAGATRLGTSRGVALLEALKAGA
;
A
#
# COMPACT_ATOMS: atom_id res chain seq x y z
N ALA A 1 -7.47 2.14 -15.88
CA ALA A 1 -6.20 2.60 -15.29
C ALA A 1 -5.88 4.00 -15.82
N THR A 2 -5.29 4.84 -14.99
CA THR A 2 -4.79 6.16 -15.40
C THR A 2 -3.47 5.94 -16.15
N ALA A 3 -3.25 6.65 -17.27
CA ALA A 3 -1.99 6.57 -17.99
C ALA A 3 -0.80 6.98 -17.10
N ALA A 4 0.35 6.34 -17.24
CA ALA A 4 1.54 6.58 -16.42
C ALA A 4 1.96 8.06 -16.40
N GLU A 5 1.89 8.74 -17.54
CA GLU A 5 2.19 10.18 -17.66
C GLU A 5 1.27 11.05 -16.78
N ILE A 6 -0.03 10.76 -16.77
CA ILE A 6 -1.01 11.50 -15.95
C ILE A 6 -0.76 11.24 -14.46
N LYS A 7 -0.47 10.00 -14.10
CA LYS A 7 -0.12 9.61 -12.73
C LYS A 7 1.13 10.35 -12.25
N ARG A 8 2.14 10.47 -13.11
CA ARG A 8 3.35 11.23 -12.82
C ARG A 8 3.05 12.71 -12.60
N LEU A 9 2.30 13.34 -13.49
CA LEU A 9 1.91 14.77 -13.37
C LEU A 9 1.10 15.03 -12.09
N GLU A 10 0.19 14.12 -11.72
CA GLU A 10 -0.56 14.21 -10.47
C GLU A 10 0.38 14.12 -9.25
N ALA A 11 1.36 13.24 -9.29
CA ALA A 11 2.36 13.10 -8.24
C ALA A 11 3.29 14.31 -8.13
N GLU A 12 3.74 14.88 -9.26
CA GLU A 12 4.52 16.12 -9.32
C GLU A 12 3.73 17.28 -8.70
N LEU A 13 2.48 17.45 -9.09
CA LEU A 13 1.62 18.49 -8.54
C LEU A 13 1.39 18.32 -7.03
N ALA A 14 1.19 17.08 -6.56
CA ALA A 14 1.06 16.81 -5.14
C ALA A 14 2.34 17.18 -4.37
N ALA A 15 3.52 16.87 -4.92
CA ALA A 15 4.80 17.25 -4.34
C ALA A 15 4.97 18.78 -4.27
N GLU A 16 4.64 19.49 -5.34
CA GLU A 16 4.67 20.96 -5.38
C GLU A 16 3.72 21.61 -4.37
N GLN A 17 2.60 20.96 -4.09
CA GLN A 17 1.62 21.40 -3.08
C GLN A 17 2.01 21.00 -1.65
N GLY A 18 3.15 20.37 -1.45
CA GLY A 18 3.72 20.05 -0.15
C GLY A 18 3.33 18.68 0.41
N ALA A 19 3.02 17.71 -0.43
CA ALA A 19 2.87 16.34 0.02
C ALA A 19 4.20 15.78 0.55
N ASP A 20 4.19 15.18 1.73
CA ASP A 20 5.34 14.49 2.32
C ASP A 20 5.47 13.04 1.86
N GLU A 21 4.37 12.42 1.43
CA GLU A 21 4.29 11.03 0.98
C GLU A 21 3.19 10.86 -0.07
N LEU A 22 3.34 9.87 -0.94
CA LEU A 22 2.37 9.53 -1.97
C LEU A 22 1.76 8.15 -1.75
N ASP A 23 0.46 7.98 -2.06
CA ASP A 23 -0.21 6.69 -2.17
C ASP A 23 -0.50 6.45 -3.67
N VAL A 24 0.04 5.40 -4.26
CA VAL A 24 0.03 5.15 -5.71
C VAL A 24 -0.73 3.87 -6.04
N VAL A 25 -1.66 3.96 -6.99
CA VAL A 25 -2.34 2.80 -7.58
C VAL A 25 -1.54 2.34 -8.80
N PRO A 26 -1.04 1.08 -8.82
CA PRO A 26 -0.29 0.55 -9.96
C PRO A 26 -1.19 0.29 -11.17
N ASP A 27 -0.60 0.05 -12.34
CA ASP A 27 -1.33 -0.42 -13.51
C ASP A 27 -1.72 -1.90 -13.35
N PHE A 28 -2.94 -2.13 -12.86
CA PHE A 28 -3.48 -3.49 -12.72
C PHE A 28 -3.71 -4.19 -14.07
N GLY A 29 -3.82 -3.46 -15.19
CA GLY A 29 -3.86 -4.07 -16.52
C GLY A 29 -2.54 -4.74 -16.86
N ALA A 30 -1.43 -4.03 -16.72
CA ALA A 30 -0.10 -4.58 -16.89
C ALA A 30 0.17 -5.76 -15.93
N LEU A 31 -0.35 -5.70 -14.69
CA LEU A 31 -0.23 -6.78 -13.73
C LEU A 31 -0.98 -8.05 -14.17
N VAL A 32 -2.21 -7.92 -14.65
CA VAL A 32 -3.01 -9.06 -15.16
C VAL A 32 -2.33 -9.73 -16.34
N ASP A 33 -1.67 -8.94 -17.19
CA ASP A 33 -0.90 -9.43 -18.35
C ASP A 33 0.47 -10.01 -17.96
N GLY A 34 0.84 -9.98 -16.67
CA GLY A 34 2.15 -10.43 -16.18
C GLY A 34 3.32 -9.57 -16.69
N ASN A 35 3.03 -8.33 -17.13
CA ASN A 35 4.01 -7.45 -17.75
C ASN A 35 4.77 -6.62 -16.70
N SER A 36 5.83 -7.20 -16.15
CA SER A 36 6.69 -6.53 -15.17
C SER A 36 7.36 -5.26 -15.69
N THR A 37 7.72 -5.24 -16.98
CA THR A 37 8.34 -4.07 -17.64
C THR A 37 7.36 -2.89 -17.68
N ALA A 38 6.10 -3.12 -17.98
CA ALA A 38 5.08 -2.07 -17.98
C ALA A 38 4.77 -1.59 -16.55
N LEU A 39 4.72 -2.48 -15.57
CA LEU A 39 4.60 -2.10 -14.16
C LEU A 39 5.77 -1.25 -13.67
N LEU A 40 6.99 -1.62 -14.06
CA LEU A 40 8.19 -0.83 -13.75
C LEU A 40 8.10 0.56 -14.37
N ALA A 41 7.73 0.65 -15.65
CA ALA A 41 7.56 1.91 -16.36
C ALA A 41 6.45 2.80 -15.78
N ASP A 42 5.43 2.20 -15.16
CA ASP A 42 4.36 2.90 -14.48
C ASP A 42 4.79 3.51 -13.13
N LEU A 43 5.62 2.81 -12.35
CA LEU A 43 5.99 3.20 -10.99
C LEU A 43 7.33 3.97 -10.91
N ALA A 44 8.29 3.69 -11.78
CA ALA A 44 9.61 4.31 -11.73
C ALA A 44 9.57 5.85 -11.81
N PRO A 45 8.75 6.49 -12.66
CA PRO A 45 8.65 7.94 -12.72
C PRO A 45 8.15 8.59 -11.42
N ILE A 46 7.40 7.84 -10.60
CA ILE A 46 6.96 8.31 -9.27
C ILE A 46 8.12 8.25 -8.27
N ALA A 47 8.92 7.18 -8.32
CA ALA A 47 10.10 7.04 -7.47
C ALA A 47 11.16 8.13 -7.74
N GLU A 48 11.30 8.57 -8.99
CA GLU A 48 12.21 9.65 -9.40
C GLU A 48 11.90 11.00 -8.76
N LEU A 49 10.69 11.21 -8.25
CA LEU A 49 10.31 12.44 -7.53
C LEU A 49 10.97 12.54 -6.15
N GLY A 50 11.55 11.45 -5.64
CA GLY A 50 12.28 11.42 -4.38
C GLY A 50 11.42 11.46 -3.11
N LEU A 51 10.10 11.46 -3.22
CA LEU A 51 9.21 11.34 -2.08
C LEU A 51 9.01 9.88 -1.67
N PRO A 52 8.90 9.58 -0.36
CA PRO A 52 8.42 8.27 0.08
C PRO A 52 7.06 7.97 -0.54
N PHE A 53 6.88 6.78 -1.06
CA PHE A 53 5.58 6.40 -1.61
C PHE A 53 5.15 4.99 -1.21
N LYS A 54 3.85 4.77 -1.28
CA LYS A 54 3.19 3.51 -0.98
C LYS A 54 2.52 2.99 -2.24
N VAL A 55 2.71 1.71 -2.54
CA VAL A 55 1.95 1.04 -3.61
C VAL A 55 0.71 0.37 -3.00
N ILE A 56 -0.46 0.70 -3.54
CA ILE A 56 -1.75 0.11 -3.13
C ILE A 56 -1.92 -1.20 -3.89
N VAL A 57 -1.67 -2.33 -3.22
CA VAL A 57 -1.61 -3.64 -3.89
C VAL A 57 -2.97 -4.34 -4.04
N GLU A 58 -4.04 -3.84 -3.38
CA GLU A 58 -5.38 -4.47 -3.39
C GLU A 58 -5.31 -5.99 -3.13
N ALA A 59 -4.56 -6.40 -2.10
CA ALA A 59 -4.17 -7.77 -1.81
C ALA A 59 -5.34 -8.77 -1.76
N GLY A 60 -6.56 -8.31 -1.46
CA GLY A 60 -7.77 -9.14 -1.43
C GLY A 60 -8.36 -9.47 -2.81
N LYS A 61 -7.78 -8.91 -3.89
CA LYS A 61 -8.28 -9.08 -5.26
C LYS A 61 -7.31 -9.81 -6.18
N LEU A 62 -6.08 -10.07 -5.72
CA LEU A 62 -5.02 -10.64 -6.54
C LEU A 62 -4.81 -12.14 -6.25
N THR A 63 -4.34 -12.86 -7.27
CA THR A 63 -3.78 -14.21 -7.07
C THR A 63 -2.44 -14.10 -6.34
N PRO A 64 -1.96 -15.17 -5.70
CA PRO A 64 -0.65 -15.17 -5.05
C PRO A 64 0.49 -14.74 -6.00
N GLU A 65 0.48 -15.23 -7.24
CA GLU A 65 1.51 -14.97 -8.24
C GLU A 65 1.49 -13.49 -8.67
N ALA A 66 0.30 -12.92 -8.90
CA ALA A 66 0.16 -11.51 -9.24
C ALA A 66 0.57 -10.60 -8.07
N LEU A 67 0.25 -10.98 -6.83
CA LEU A 67 0.66 -10.26 -5.64
C LEU A 67 2.20 -10.28 -5.48
N GLU A 68 2.83 -11.43 -5.67
CA GLU A 68 4.28 -11.59 -5.60
C GLU A 68 4.98 -10.70 -6.65
N LEU A 69 4.53 -10.75 -7.91
CA LEU A 69 5.06 -9.91 -8.98
C LEU A 69 4.94 -8.42 -8.65
N LEU A 70 3.75 -7.97 -8.20
CA LEU A 70 3.53 -6.57 -7.86
C LEU A 70 4.41 -6.12 -6.69
N VAL A 71 4.55 -6.95 -5.67
CA VAL A 71 5.40 -6.65 -4.50
C VAL A 71 6.86 -6.55 -4.92
N GLU A 72 7.36 -7.49 -5.75
CA GLU A 72 8.74 -7.49 -6.24
C GLU A 72 9.03 -6.20 -7.01
N VAL A 73 8.21 -5.86 -8.01
CA VAL A 73 8.39 -4.62 -8.78
C VAL A 73 8.29 -3.38 -7.89
N SER A 74 7.33 -3.35 -6.95
CA SER A 74 7.17 -2.21 -6.02
C SER A 74 8.43 -1.97 -5.18
N ILE A 75 9.05 -3.04 -4.70
CA ILE A 75 10.28 -2.95 -3.89
C ILE A 75 11.47 -2.55 -4.76
N ASP A 76 11.57 -3.07 -5.97
CA ASP A 76 12.68 -2.78 -6.88
C ASP A 76 12.69 -1.33 -7.35
N VAL A 77 11.51 -0.68 -7.47
CA VAL A 77 11.42 0.76 -7.71
C VAL A 77 11.58 1.62 -6.43
N GLY A 78 11.74 1.01 -5.26
CA GLY A 78 11.99 1.73 -4.01
C GLY A 78 10.75 2.17 -3.23
N ALA A 79 9.60 1.51 -3.41
CA ALA A 79 8.42 1.80 -2.59
C ALA A 79 8.72 1.62 -1.10
N SER A 80 8.39 2.63 -0.31
CA SER A 80 8.62 2.61 1.15
C SER A 80 7.61 1.73 1.89
N TRP A 81 6.40 1.58 1.35
CA TRP A 81 5.34 0.73 1.92
C TRP A 81 4.51 0.04 0.85
N LEU A 82 4.02 -1.14 1.23
CA LEU A 82 2.96 -1.86 0.56
C LEU A 82 1.65 -1.62 1.33
N LYS A 83 0.63 -1.10 0.67
CA LYS A 83 -0.68 -0.82 1.28
C LYS A 83 -1.69 -1.89 0.86
N THR A 84 -2.32 -2.56 1.82
CA THR A 84 -3.21 -3.72 1.57
C THR A 84 -4.35 -3.42 0.60
N GLY A 85 -4.93 -2.21 0.65
CA GLY A 85 -6.04 -1.81 -0.20
C GLY A 85 -6.30 -0.31 -0.15
N SER A 86 -7.14 0.16 -1.07
CA SER A 86 -7.58 1.57 -1.17
C SER A 86 -8.55 1.98 -0.06
N GLY A 87 -9.23 1.01 0.56
CA GLY A 87 -10.36 1.23 1.47
C GLY A 87 -11.73 1.12 0.80
N PHE A 88 -11.79 1.05 -0.53
CA PHE A 88 -13.02 0.80 -1.31
C PHE A 88 -13.21 -0.67 -1.69
N GLY A 89 -12.34 -1.55 -1.22
CA GLY A 89 -12.37 -2.98 -1.44
C GLY A 89 -12.64 -3.77 -0.15
N PRO A 90 -12.33 -5.07 -0.16
CA PRO A 90 -12.39 -5.91 1.02
C PRO A 90 -11.57 -5.34 2.19
N ALA A 91 -12.00 -5.64 3.41
CA ALA A 91 -11.26 -5.28 4.62
C ALA A 91 -9.86 -5.90 4.64
N ALA A 92 -8.91 -5.20 5.24
CA ALA A 92 -7.58 -5.74 5.49
C ALA A 92 -7.67 -6.94 6.46
N THR A 93 -6.92 -8.00 6.18
CA THR A 93 -6.88 -9.20 7.01
C THR A 93 -5.48 -9.48 7.55
N VAL A 94 -5.42 -10.17 8.68
CA VAL A 94 -4.16 -10.65 9.28
C VAL A 94 -3.35 -11.48 8.27
N ALA A 95 -4.02 -12.35 7.49
CA ALA A 95 -3.37 -13.17 6.48
C ALA A 95 -2.68 -12.32 5.39
N GLN A 96 -3.37 -11.29 4.87
CA GLN A 96 -2.80 -10.37 3.88
C GLN A 96 -1.58 -9.63 4.42
N VAL A 97 -1.65 -9.12 5.66
CA VAL A 97 -0.52 -8.42 6.29
C VAL A 97 0.68 -9.35 6.46
N LYS A 98 0.46 -10.58 6.94
CA LYS A 98 1.53 -11.59 7.07
C LYS A 98 2.18 -11.91 5.72
N THR A 99 1.37 -12.11 4.67
CA THR A 99 1.86 -12.38 3.32
C THR A 99 2.70 -11.21 2.80
N LEU A 100 2.20 -9.98 2.88
CA LEU A 100 2.95 -8.79 2.44
C LEU A 100 4.25 -8.61 3.22
N ARG A 101 4.23 -8.85 4.54
CA ARG A 101 5.45 -8.78 5.34
C ARG A 101 6.48 -9.82 4.92
N GLN A 102 6.05 -11.04 4.63
CA GLN A 102 6.93 -12.10 4.13
C GLN A 102 7.54 -11.75 2.78
N LEU A 103 6.71 -11.29 1.83
CA LEU A 103 7.15 -10.89 0.49
C LEU A 103 8.07 -9.66 0.55
N ALA A 104 7.79 -8.69 1.41
CA ALA A 104 8.59 -7.48 1.57
C ALA A 104 10.01 -7.78 2.10
N ARG A 105 10.23 -8.86 2.84
CA ARG A 105 11.54 -9.28 3.37
C ARG A 105 12.28 -8.16 4.11
N GLY A 106 11.53 -7.26 4.78
CA GLY A 106 12.08 -6.11 5.50
C GLY A 106 12.49 -4.92 4.63
N ARG A 107 12.34 -4.98 3.30
CA ARG A 107 12.70 -3.90 2.37
C ARG A 107 11.64 -2.79 2.28
N ALA A 108 10.40 -3.10 2.62
CA ALA A 108 9.29 -2.14 2.69
C ALA A 108 8.43 -2.40 3.93
N GLY A 109 7.81 -1.35 4.47
CA GLY A 109 6.80 -1.46 5.51
C GLY A 109 5.46 -1.97 4.96
N VAL A 110 4.55 -2.37 5.86
CA VAL A 110 3.18 -2.74 5.48
C VAL A 110 2.21 -1.76 6.12
N LYS A 111 1.36 -1.11 5.29
CA LYS A 111 0.21 -0.31 5.74
C LYS A 111 -1.06 -1.11 5.57
N ALA A 112 -1.70 -1.50 6.66
CA ALA A 112 -3.03 -2.11 6.63
C ALA A 112 -4.11 -1.02 6.55
N SER A 113 -5.02 -1.11 5.58
CA SER A 113 -6.13 -0.18 5.40
C SER A 113 -7.36 -0.86 4.80
N GLY A 114 -8.53 -0.39 5.23
CA GLY A 114 -9.84 -0.93 4.87
C GLY A 114 -10.47 -1.72 6.03
N GLY A 115 -11.66 -1.33 6.44
CA GLY A 115 -12.48 -2.05 7.41
C GLY A 115 -11.97 -2.08 8.87
N ILE A 116 -10.94 -1.31 9.23
CA ILE A 116 -10.38 -1.30 10.59
C ILE A 116 -11.30 -0.45 11.49
N ALA A 117 -12.15 -1.11 12.29
CA ALA A 117 -13.20 -0.46 13.06
C ALA A 117 -13.09 -0.67 14.58
N SER A 118 -12.33 -1.65 15.05
CA SER A 118 -12.13 -1.97 16.48
C SER A 118 -10.66 -1.93 16.88
N LEU A 119 -10.40 -1.67 18.15
CA LEU A 119 -9.04 -1.69 18.70
C LEU A 119 -8.44 -3.10 18.60
N GLU A 120 -9.22 -4.14 18.91
CA GLU A 120 -8.80 -5.53 18.81
C GLU A 120 -8.29 -5.86 17.39
N GLY A 121 -9.11 -5.59 16.35
CA GLY A 121 -8.71 -5.82 14.96
C GLY A 121 -7.52 -4.96 14.53
N ALA A 122 -7.39 -3.74 15.05
CA ALA A 122 -6.22 -2.90 14.81
C ALA A 122 -4.94 -3.52 15.40
N LEU A 123 -5.01 -4.03 16.63
CA LEU A 123 -3.88 -4.69 17.33
C LEU A 123 -3.48 -5.98 16.62
N GLU A 124 -4.44 -6.82 16.20
CA GLU A 124 -4.16 -8.03 15.43
C GLU A 124 -3.37 -7.75 14.14
N LEU A 125 -3.73 -6.66 13.44
CA LEU A 125 -3.00 -6.26 12.23
C LEU A 125 -1.58 -5.77 12.54
N VAL A 126 -1.38 -5.05 13.65
CA VAL A 126 -0.05 -4.64 14.12
C VAL A 126 0.79 -5.87 14.52
N GLU A 127 0.24 -6.80 15.26
CA GLU A 127 0.89 -8.06 15.62
C GLU A 127 1.25 -8.91 14.38
N ALA A 128 0.40 -8.88 13.35
CA ALA A 128 0.69 -9.52 12.07
C ALA A 128 1.85 -8.87 11.31
N GLY A 129 2.26 -7.64 11.69
CA GLY A 129 3.40 -6.93 11.16
C GLY A 129 3.06 -5.67 10.37
N ALA A 130 1.84 -5.14 10.46
CA ALA A 130 1.55 -3.82 9.93
C ALA A 130 2.30 -2.75 10.75
N THR A 131 3.02 -1.88 10.05
CA THR A 131 3.75 -0.76 10.65
C THR A 131 2.94 0.54 10.62
N ARG A 132 1.87 0.57 9.84
CA ARG A 132 0.91 1.67 9.74
C ARG A 132 -0.51 1.13 9.57
N LEU A 133 -1.48 1.86 10.10
CA LEU A 133 -2.91 1.59 9.93
C LEU A 133 -3.59 2.78 9.23
N GLY A 134 -4.47 2.48 8.29
CA GLY A 134 -5.32 3.46 7.62
C GLY A 134 -6.78 3.20 7.97
N THR A 135 -7.41 4.10 8.74
CA THR A 135 -8.78 3.99 9.21
C THR A 135 -9.47 5.34 9.26
N SER A 136 -10.77 5.38 9.04
CA SER A 136 -11.62 6.55 9.29
C SER A 136 -12.01 6.69 10.77
N ARG A 137 -11.65 5.73 11.63
CA ARG A 137 -11.98 5.69 13.06
C ARG A 137 -10.78 5.92 13.97
N GLY A 138 -9.73 6.58 13.48
CA GLY A 138 -8.47 6.76 14.22
C GLY A 138 -8.64 7.37 15.60
N VAL A 139 -9.48 8.41 15.75
CA VAL A 139 -9.75 9.05 17.04
C VAL A 139 -10.36 8.06 18.03
N ALA A 140 -11.42 7.35 17.63
CA ALA A 140 -12.08 6.38 18.51
C ALA A 140 -11.16 5.21 18.93
N LEU A 141 -10.29 4.75 18.01
CA LEU A 141 -9.30 3.71 18.32
C LEU A 141 -8.26 4.19 19.33
N LEU A 142 -7.78 5.43 19.22
CA LEU A 142 -6.84 6.01 20.16
C LEU A 142 -7.47 6.26 21.54
N GLU A 143 -8.73 6.65 21.60
CA GLU A 143 -9.48 6.79 22.85
C GLU A 143 -9.66 5.43 23.54
N ALA A 144 -10.04 4.39 22.77
CA ALA A 144 -10.16 3.04 23.30
C ALA A 144 -8.81 2.50 23.83
N LEU A 145 -7.71 2.77 23.11
CA LEU A 145 -6.37 2.38 23.54
C LEU A 145 -5.99 3.04 24.88
N LYS A 146 -6.28 4.34 25.03
CA LYS A 146 -6.01 5.07 26.28
C LYS A 146 -6.87 4.60 27.46
N ALA A 147 -8.11 4.19 27.18
CA ALA A 147 -9.03 3.70 28.22
C ALA A 147 -8.68 2.28 28.70
N GLY A 148 -7.97 1.49 27.91
CA GLY A 148 -7.53 0.14 28.26
C GLY A 148 -6.09 0.04 28.77
N ALA A 149 -5.36 1.17 28.80
CA ALA A 149 -4.02 1.28 29.37
C ALA A 149 -4.13 1.79 30.81
#